data_297b0130f491aa3855b9da599f3f0d64
#
_entry.id   297b0130f491aa3855b9da599f3f0d64
#
_cell.length_a   1.000
_cell.length_b   1.000
_cell.length_c   1.000
_cell.angle_alpha   90.00
_cell.angle_beta   90.00
_cell.angle_gamma   90.00
#
_symmetry.space_group_name_H-M   'P 1'
#
loop_
_entity.id
_entity.type
_entity.pdbx_description
1 polymer ?
#
loop_
_entity_poly.entity_id
_entity_poly.type
_entity_poly.pdbx_seq_one_letter_code
_entity_poly.pdbx_strand_id
1 'polypeptide(L)'
;MSMNSALLSRVFVLTVASAVLAACGGGGGSQGGTGTLKLSITDAPVDVADEVVVQFAGVELKPRGGQAFSIDFVDPAATPPNTKTLNLLDYQGTASALLLPATQIPAGEYEWIRLKVNADPSVEDSYITIGGSRCELRIPSGAETGLKLVSGFTVGVGAVMDFTIDFNLRKSVVQPPGQTADPPMCDGQAYLLKPALRMVNNLEVGTITGTIAPDVPTAAACPANELGKVYLFGPYTTTAPVPDDFDLNTADGSDAVASAMVEVDQNSDNRYTIGFVPPGQYVVAYTCAADNPAVDADLANTPAGADEVVTFIPTAGVTTSAVANQTMTVPEITVPVP
;
A
#
# COMPACT_ATOMS: atom_id res chain seq x y z
N MET A 1 -46.20 92.59 0.76
CA MET A 1 -46.59 92.70 2.17
C MET A 1 -46.14 91.42 2.89
N SER A 2 -45.21 91.70 3.73
CA SER A 2 -45.00 91.15 5.07
C SER A 2 -44.46 89.75 5.15
N MET A 3 -43.17 89.69 5.41
CA MET A 3 -42.50 89.48 6.72
C MET A 3 -42.46 88.02 7.20
N ASN A 4 -41.24 87.52 7.22
CA ASN A 4 -40.39 87.09 8.34
C ASN A 4 -40.81 85.79 9.05
N SER A 5 -39.95 84.83 9.20
CA SER A 5 -38.95 84.85 10.21
C SER A 5 -38.06 83.58 10.08
N ALA A 6 -36.79 83.81 10.28
CA ALA A 6 -35.76 82.75 10.39
C ALA A 6 -35.82 82.06 11.78
N LEU A 7 -35.73 80.82 11.83
CA LEU A 7 -35.33 80.11 13.07
C LEU A 7 -34.16 79.17 12.80
N LEU A 8 -33.00 79.57 13.28
CA LEU A 8 -31.80 78.73 13.38
C LEU A 8 -32.06 77.60 14.38
N SER A 9 -32.00 76.38 13.94
CA SER A 9 -31.91 75.27 14.82
C SER A 9 -30.51 74.67 14.72
N ARG A 10 -29.76 74.82 15.82
CA ARG A 10 -28.42 74.28 15.95
C ARG A 10 -28.54 72.80 16.16
N VAL A 11 -28.05 72.02 15.18
CA VAL A 11 -27.88 70.58 15.32
C VAL A 11 -26.53 70.34 16.02
N PHE A 12 -26.64 69.79 17.24
CA PHE A 12 -25.52 69.34 18.02
C PHE A 12 -25.09 67.96 17.46
N VAL A 13 -23.93 67.91 16.79
CA VAL A 13 -23.35 66.63 16.35
C VAL A 13 -22.59 66.06 17.52
N LEU A 14 -23.18 65.03 18.13
CA LEU A 14 -22.50 64.19 19.10
C LEU A 14 -21.63 63.15 18.35
N THR A 15 -20.34 63.40 18.28
CA THR A 15 -19.36 62.40 17.81
C THR A 15 -19.15 61.40 18.93
N VAL A 16 -19.75 60.19 18.74
CA VAL A 16 -19.42 59.01 19.57
C VAL A 16 -18.15 58.42 19.00
N ALA A 17 -17.03 58.63 19.65
CA ALA A 17 -15.79 57.94 19.37
C ALA A 17 -15.90 56.50 19.88
N SER A 18 -16.19 55.57 18.98
CA SER A 18 -16.10 54.14 19.27
C SER A 18 -14.64 53.73 19.29
N ALA A 19 -14.09 53.57 20.50
CA ALA A 19 -12.80 52.91 20.67
C ALA A 19 -12.91 51.43 20.36
N VAL A 20 -12.41 51.03 19.19
CA VAL A 20 -12.20 49.62 18.86
C VAL A 20 -10.98 49.16 19.66
N LEU A 21 -11.21 48.47 20.75
CA LEU A 21 -10.16 47.68 21.41
C LEU A 21 -9.84 46.50 20.53
N ALA A 22 -8.78 46.60 19.76
CA ALA A 22 -8.14 45.45 19.13
C ALA A 22 -7.47 44.62 20.24
N ALA A 23 -8.19 43.66 20.78
CA ALA A 23 -7.62 42.61 21.61
C ALA A 23 -6.82 41.67 20.73
N CYS A 24 -5.54 41.97 20.54
CA CYS A 24 -4.56 40.97 20.11
C CYS A 24 -4.35 39.99 21.25
N GLY A 25 -5.25 39.03 21.39
CA GLY A 25 -5.07 37.83 22.17
C GLY A 25 -4.32 36.82 21.31
N GLY A 26 -2.99 36.80 21.42
CA GLY A 26 -2.19 35.70 20.92
C GLY A 26 -2.49 34.43 21.72
N GLY A 27 -3.26 33.55 21.14
CA GLY A 27 -3.50 32.19 21.58
C GLY A 27 -3.75 31.38 20.34
N GLY A 28 -2.68 30.83 19.75
CA GLY A 28 -2.73 29.92 18.64
C GLY A 28 -3.37 28.58 19.05
N GLY A 29 -4.67 28.59 19.24
CA GLY A 29 -5.48 27.39 19.19
C GLY A 29 -6.04 27.32 17.79
N SER A 30 -5.38 26.59 16.89
CA SER A 30 -5.98 26.15 15.64
C SER A 30 -7.22 25.33 16.00
N GLN A 31 -8.40 25.94 15.93
CA GLN A 31 -9.63 25.18 15.76
C GLN A 31 -9.58 24.59 14.36
N GLY A 32 -8.67 23.65 14.17
CA GLY A 32 -8.59 22.83 12.98
C GLY A 32 -9.87 21.99 12.95
N GLY A 33 -10.68 22.17 11.89
CA GLY A 33 -11.81 21.26 11.63
C GLY A 33 -11.33 19.81 11.58
N THR A 34 -12.25 18.89 11.49
CA THR A 34 -11.98 17.49 11.28
C THR A 34 -12.27 17.07 9.85
N GLY A 35 -11.61 16.04 9.38
CA GLY A 35 -11.98 15.24 8.21
C GLY A 35 -12.16 13.78 8.62
N THR A 36 -12.50 12.96 7.67
CA THR A 36 -12.73 11.52 7.86
C THR A 36 -11.62 10.74 7.18
N LEU A 37 -11.01 9.81 7.90
CA LEU A 37 -10.06 8.83 7.37
C LEU A 37 -10.68 7.44 7.39
N LYS A 38 -10.57 6.75 6.26
CA LYS A 38 -10.87 5.32 6.10
C LYS A 38 -9.64 4.64 5.53
N LEU A 39 -9.28 3.48 6.07
CA LEU A 39 -8.14 2.69 5.61
C LEU A 39 -8.55 1.27 5.29
N SER A 40 -8.09 0.78 4.17
CA SER A 40 -8.16 -0.63 3.79
C SER A 40 -6.75 -1.19 3.59
N ILE A 41 -6.63 -2.51 3.55
CA ILE A 41 -5.40 -3.23 3.22
C ILE A 41 -5.66 -4.10 2.00
N THR A 42 -4.72 -4.15 1.10
CA THR A 42 -4.61 -5.10 -0.02
C THR A 42 -3.20 -5.67 -0.06
N ASP A 43 -2.98 -6.67 -0.88
CA ASP A 43 -1.69 -7.33 -1.00
C ASP A 43 -1.35 -7.69 -2.45
N ALA A 44 -0.04 -7.81 -2.71
CA ALA A 44 0.51 -8.48 -3.87
C ALA A 44 0.96 -9.90 -3.47
N PRO A 45 0.69 -10.92 -4.30
CA PRO A 45 0.98 -12.32 -3.97
C PRO A 45 2.46 -12.58 -3.68
N VAL A 46 2.73 -13.51 -2.78
CA VAL A 46 4.06 -14.08 -2.52
C VAL A 46 4.07 -15.55 -2.91
N ASP A 47 5.16 -16.01 -3.56
CA ASP A 47 5.20 -17.34 -4.19
C ASP A 47 5.37 -18.51 -3.21
N VAL A 48 6.01 -18.25 -2.07
CA VAL A 48 6.48 -19.31 -1.16
C VAL A 48 5.55 -19.56 0.02
N ALA A 49 4.48 -18.79 0.20
CA ALA A 49 3.62 -18.89 1.36
C ALA A 49 2.20 -19.34 1.03
N ASP A 50 1.67 -20.25 1.85
CA ASP A 50 0.27 -20.66 1.84
C ASP A 50 -0.61 -19.62 2.55
N GLU A 51 -0.06 -18.96 3.59
CA GLU A 51 -0.71 -17.89 4.37
C GLU A 51 0.34 -16.90 4.88
N VAL A 52 -0.01 -15.62 4.90
CA VAL A 52 0.73 -14.56 5.60
C VAL A 52 -0.25 -13.84 6.51
N VAL A 53 -0.26 -14.22 7.77
CA VAL A 53 -1.22 -13.71 8.75
C VAL A 53 -0.58 -12.65 9.61
N VAL A 54 -1.20 -11.46 9.64
CA VAL A 54 -0.76 -10.32 10.45
C VAL A 54 -1.89 -9.89 11.37
N GLN A 55 -1.55 -9.68 12.63
CA GLN A 55 -2.48 -9.20 13.65
C GLN A 55 -2.25 -7.71 13.92
N PHE A 56 -3.25 -6.92 13.57
CA PHE A 56 -3.24 -5.46 13.74
C PHE A 56 -3.98 -5.06 15.02
N ALA A 57 -3.44 -4.07 15.75
CA ALA A 57 -4.02 -3.53 16.99
C ALA A 57 -4.53 -2.09 16.84
N GLY A 58 -4.19 -1.40 15.74
CA GLY A 58 -4.59 -0.02 15.52
C GLY A 58 -3.72 0.69 14.49
N VAL A 59 -3.87 2.00 14.43
CA VAL A 59 -3.03 2.88 13.61
C VAL A 59 -2.54 4.05 14.44
N GLU A 60 -1.34 4.53 14.13
CA GLU A 60 -0.77 5.74 14.72
C GLU A 60 -0.52 6.75 13.61
N LEU A 61 -0.91 8.00 13.85
CA LEU A 61 -0.85 9.10 12.91
C LEU A 61 0.06 10.19 13.44
N LYS A 62 0.91 10.75 12.59
CA LYS A 62 1.80 11.88 12.96
C LYS A 62 1.41 13.13 12.18
N PRO A 63 0.69 14.06 12.77
CA PRO A 63 0.48 15.38 12.19
C PRO A 63 1.82 16.13 12.04
N ARG A 64 1.95 16.91 10.96
CA ARG A 64 3.10 17.78 10.76
C ARG A 64 3.18 18.81 11.89
N GLY A 65 4.31 18.85 12.56
CA GLY A 65 4.53 19.74 13.71
C GLY A 65 3.73 19.43 14.98
N GLY A 66 2.89 18.37 14.97
CA GLY A 66 2.11 17.91 16.12
C GLY A 66 2.71 16.68 16.82
N GLN A 67 2.07 16.22 17.88
CA GLN A 67 2.40 14.93 18.50
C GLN A 67 1.70 13.80 17.75
N ALA A 68 2.35 12.64 17.67
CA ALA A 68 1.70 11.43 17.18
C ALA A 68 0.58 11.01 18.11
N PHE A 69 -0.49 10.45 17.54
CA PHE A 69 -1.60 9.88 18.31
C PHE A 69 -2.06 8.56 17.71
N SER A 70 -2.58 7.67 18.57
CA SER A 70 -3.06 6.34 18.16
C SER A 70 -4.57 6.31 18.06
N ILE A 71 -5.05 5.48 17.13
CA ILE A 71 -6.43 5.02 17.04
C ILE A 71 -6.37 3.51 17.21
N ASP A 72 -6.67 3.03 18.40
CA ASP A 72 -6.68 1.61 18.71
C ASP A 72 -8.01 1.01 18.24
N PHE A 73 -7.99 -0.24 17.80
CA PHE A 73 -9.22 -0.90 17.39
C PHE A 73 -10.07 -1.24 18.61
N VAL A 74 -11.37 -1.15 18.44
CA VAL A 74 -12.36 -1.48 19.47
C VAL A 74 -13.27 -2.57 18.91
N ASP A 75 -12.91 -3.81 19.16
CA ASP A 75 -13.69 -4.98 18.83
C ASP A 75 -13.54 -6.03 19.95
N PRO A 76 -14.36 -5.94 21.02
CA PRO A 76 -14.26 -6.88 22.13
C PRO A 76 -14.67 -8.31 21.78
N ALA A 77 -15.28 -8.53 20.62
CA ALA A 77 -15.63 -9.87 20.11
C ALA A 77 -14.52 -10.52 19.30
N ALA A 78 -13.49 -9.75 18.89
CA ALA A 78 -12.33 -10.29 18.19
C ALA A 78 -11.54 -11.24 19.11
N THR A 79 -10.74 -12.10 18.50
CA THR A 79 -9.84 -13.01 19.22
C THR A 79 -8.42 -12.86 18.68
N PRO A 80 -7.48 -12.24 19.44
CA PRO A 80 -7.69 -11.53 20.73
C PRO A 80 -8.58 -10.29 20.63
N PRO A 81 -9.17 -9.81 21.74
CA PRO A 81 -10.00 -8.61 21.73
C PRO A 81 -9.26 -7.37 21.23
N ASN A 82 -9.99 -6.50 20.54
CA ASN A 82 -9.49 -5.23 20.00
C ASN A 82 -8.34 -5.41 18.97
N THR A 83 -8.36 -6.50 18.24
CA THR A 83 -7.42 -6.76 17.14
C THR A 83 -8.16 -7.10 15.86
N LYS A 84 -7.44 -7.03 14.74
CA LYS A 84 -7.86 -7.57 13.44
C LYS A 84 -6.76 -8.49 12.93
N THR A 85 -7.06 -9.76 12.82
CA THR A 85 -6.18 -10.77 12.27
C THR A 85 -6.56 -11.00 10.81
N LEU A 86 -5.65 -10.75 9.89
CA LEU A 86 -5.89 -10.84 8.45
C LEU A 86 -4.85 -11.77 7.82
N ASN A 87 -5.30 -12.74 7.03
CA ASN A 87 -4.44 -13.38 6.05
C ASN A 87 -4.33 -12.44 4.85
N LEU A 88 -3.18 -11.87 4.62
CA LEU A 88 -2.99 -10.87 3.57
C LEU A 88 -3.21 -11.46 2.17
N LEU A 89 -2.89 -12.74 1.97
CA LEU A 89 -3.08 -13.42 0.68
C LEU A 89 -4.55 -13.55 0.25
N ASP A 90 -5.51 -13.32 1.15
CA ASP A 90 -6.95 -13.31 0.81
C ASP A 90 -7.38 -12.01 0.10
N TYR A 91 -6.51 -10.99 0.05
CA TYR A 91 -6.87 -9.65 -0.43
C TYR A 91 -6.02 -9.21 -1.62
N GLN A 92 -6.02 -10.04 -2.67
CA GLN A 92 -5.28 -9.80 -3.90
C GLN A 92 -6.14 -9.13 -4.99
N GLY A 93 -5.50 -8.60 -6.02
CA GLY A 93 -6.16 -7.99 -7.16
C GLY A 93 -6.94 -6.72 -6.77
N THR A 94 -8.26 -6.78 -6.83
CA THR A 94 -9.15 -5.66 -6.40
C THR A 94 -9.75 -5.88 -5.02
N ALA A 95 -9.45 -6.99 -4.36
CA ALA A 95 -9.93 -7.26 -3.01
C ALA A 95 -9.16 -6.43 -1.97
N SER A 96 -9.84 -6.00 -0.94
CA SER A 96 -9.22 -5.32 0.21
C SER A 96 -9.99 -5.57 1.50
N ALA A 97 -9.26 -5.61 2.61
CA ALA A 97 -9.86 -5.67 3.96
C ALA A 97 -9.99 -4.28 4.55
N LEU A 98 -11.13 -3.95 5.12
CA LEU A 98 -11.30 -2.72 5.88
C LEU A 98 -10.52 -2.80 7.20
N LEU A 99 -9.47 -1.99 7.33
CA LEU A 99 -8.65 -1.91 8.55
C LEU A 99 -9.21 -0.88 9.54
N LEU A 100 -9.36 0.37 9.10
CA LEU A 100 -9.94 1.45 9.90
C LEU A 100 -11.24 1.93 9.22
N PRO A 101 -12.39 1.79 9.89
CA PRO A 101 -13.64 2.36 9.37
C PRO A 101 -13.56 3.89 9.36
N ALA A 102 -14.49 4.53 8.67
CA ALA A 102 -14.58 5.98 8.57
C ALA A 102 -14.49 6.65 9.97
N THR A 103 -13.35 7.24 10.27
CA THR A 103 -12.99 7.78 11.57
C THR A 103 -12.65 9.26 11.46
N GLN A 104 -13.21 10.08 12.35
CA GLN A 104 -12.92 11.51 12.41
C GLN A 104 -11.52 11.75 12.98
N ILE A 105 -10.71 12.49 12.21
CA ILE A 105 -9.37 12.91 12.63
C ILE A 105 -9.19 14.42 12.40
N PRO A 106 -8.26 15.09 13.08
CA PRO A 106 -7.96 16.49 12.83
C PRO A 106 -7.60 16.75 11.36
N ALA A 107 -8.14 17.82 10.78
CA ALA A 107 -7.73 18.25 9.45
C ALA A 107 -6.31 18.82 9.51
N GLY A 108 -5.52 18.58 8.47
CA GLY A 108 -4.13 19.03 8.38
C GLY A 108 -3.24 18.11 7.58
N GLU A 109 -1.95 18.44 7.56
CA GLU A 109 -0.93 17.60 6.92
C GLU A 109 -0.40 16.56 7.91
N TYR A 110 -0.22 15.33 7.42
CA TYR A 110 0.35 14.22 8.17
C TYR A 110 1.67 13.81 7.54
N GLU A 111 2.67 13.53 8.39
CA GLU A 111 4.02 13.15 7.95
C GLU A 111 4.12 11.65 7.66
N TRP A 112 3.43 10.85 8.46
CA TRP A 112 3.41 9.40 8.32
C TRP A 112 2.19 8.77 9.01
N ILE A 113 1.92 7.56 8.60
CA ILE A 113 1.02 6.60 9.24
C ILE A 113 1.81 5.35 9.64
N ARG A 114 1.44 4.75 10.76
CA ARG A 114 2.02 3.51 11.26
C ARG A 114 0.91 2.54 11.59
N LEU A 115 1.04 1.30 11.12
CA LEU A 115 0.18 0.20 11.52
C LEU A 115 0.75 -0.42 12.80
N LYS A 116 -0.05 -0.43 13.85
CA LYS A 116 0.28 -1.12 15.09
C LYS A 116 0.02 -2.60 14.89
N VAL A 117 1.02 -3.41 15.07
CA VAL A 117 0.97 -4.86 14.86
C VAL A 117 1.41 -5.58 16.12
N ASN A 118 0.78 -6.72 16.40
CA ASN A 118 1.23 -7.64 17.41
C ASN A 118 2.22 -8.61 16.77
N ALA A 119 3.40 -8.68 17.34
CA ALA A 119 4.50 -9.53 16.88
C ALA A 119 5.32 -9.98 18.08
N ASP A 120 4.65 -10.52 19.09
CA ASP A 120 5.30 -11.10 20.27
C ASP A 120 5.87 -12.48 19.89
N PRO A 121 7.20 -12.68 19.96
CA PRO A 121 7.81 -13.96 19.62
C PRO A 121 7.37 -15.12 20.52
N SER A 122 6.77 -14.86 21.67
CA SER A 122 6.23 -15.88 22.58
C SER A 122 4.81 -16.32 22.28
N VAL A 123 4.12 -15.57 21.39
CA VAL A 123 2.74 -15.80 20.98
C VAL A 123 2.70 -15.71 19.45
N GLU A 124 2.14 -16.70 18.78
CA GLU A 124 2.01 -16.67 17.32
C GLU A 124 0.89 -15.71 16.89
N ASP A 125 1.08 -14.41 17.17
CA ASP A 125 0.14 -13.33 16.81
C ASP A 125 0.13 -13.07 15.32
N SER A 126 1.33 -13.05 14.72
CA SER A 126 1.56 -12.94 13.30
C SER A 126 2.42 -14.11 12.85
N TYR A 127 2.05 -14.75 11.75
CA TYR A 127 2.73 -15.95 11.28
C TYR A 127 2.68 -16.09 9.76
N ILE A 128 3.54 -16.95 9.23
CA ILE A 128 3.52 -17.38 7.85
C ILE A 128 3.37 -18.91 7.80
N THR A 129 2.58 -19.43 6.87
CA THR A 129 2.46 -20.86 6.61
C THR A 129 3.16 -21.21 5.30
N ILE A 130 4.07 -22.17 5.33
CA ILE A 130 4.84 -22.62 4.16
C ILE A 130 4.81 -24.15 4.11
N GLY A 131 4.31 -24.69 2.99
CA GLY A 131 4.17 -26.14 2.81
C GLY A 131 3.36 -26.80 3.93
N GLY A 132 2.33 -26.11 4.43
CA GLY A 132 1.48 -26.53 5.55
C GLY A 132 2.11 -26.40 6.94
N SER A 133 3.34 -25.91 7.05
CA SER A 133 4.02 -25.67 8.32
C SER A 133 3.92 -24.21 8.74
N ARG A 134 3.48 -23.95 9.97
CA ARG A 134 3.38 -22.60 10.52
C ARG A 134 4.75 -22.15 11.08
N CYS A 135 5.20 -20.99 10.65
CA CYS A 135 6.44 -20.34 11.04
C CYS A 135 6.16 -19.00 11.71
N GLU A 136 6.97 -18.61 12.68
CA GLU A 136 6.93 -17.27 13.26
C GLU A 136 7.22 -16.22 12.18
N LEU A 137 6.38 -15.19 12.11
CA LEU A 137 6.62 -14.00 11.27
C LEU A 137 7.07 -12.86 12.18
N ARG A 138 8.36 -12.65 12.27
CA ARG A 138 8.94 -11.60 13.09
C ARG A 138 8.85 -10.25 12.36
N ILE A 139 8.34 -9.27 13.06
CA ILE A 139 8.31 -7.88 12.58
C ILE A 139 9.42 -7.11 13.31
N PRO A 140 10.52 -6.72 12.65
CA PRO A 140 11.61 -6.01 13.30
C PRO A 140 11.10 -4.76 14.01
N SER A 141 11.36 -4.62 15.30
CA SER A 141 10.85 -3.55 16.16
C SER A 141 9.31 -3.49 16.26
N GLY A 142 8.60 -4.60 15.97
CA GLY A 142 7.14 -4.64 15.76
C GLY A 142 6.32 -4.09 16.93
N ALA A 143 6.66 -4.47 18.16
CA ALA A 143 5.93 -4.02 19.36
C ALA A 143 6.10 -2.51 19.64
N GLU A 144 7.26 -1.91 19.28
CA GLU A 144 7.57 -0.52 19.59
C GLU A 144 7.37 0.42 18.40
N THR A 145 7.68 -0.04 17.18
CA THR A 145 7.67 0.83 16.00
C THR A 145 6.62 0.48 14.96
N GLY A 146 6.05 -0.73 14.97
CA GLY A 146 5.05 -1.17 13.99
C GLY A 146 5.51 -1.04 12.52
N LEU A 147 4.57 -1.18 11.59
CA LEU A 147 4.84 -1.02 10.16
C LEU A 147 4.59 0.46 9.77
N LYS A 148 5.66 1.22 9.55
CA LYS A 148 5.60 2.65 9.28
C LYS A 148 5.63 2.96 7.79
N LEU A 149 4.63 3.73 7.31
CA LEU A 149 4.64 4.37 6.00
C LEU A 149 5.06 5.84 6.14
N VAL A 150 6.07 6.25 5.39
CA VAL A 150 6.57 7.64 5.36
C VAL A 150 5.95 8.42 4.19
N SER A 151 4.81 8.01 3.70
CA SER A 151 4.04 8.78 2.72
C SER A 151 3.18 9.80 3.45
N GLY A 152 3.52 11.08 3.34
CA GLY A 152 2.70 12.17 3.87
C GLY A 152 1.39 12.29 3.11
N PHE A 153 0.33 12.74 3.80
CA PHE A 153 -0.98 13.00 3.20
C PHE A 153 -1.64 14.20 3.86
N THR A 154 -2.67 14.74 3.20
CA THR A 154 -3.41 15.89 3.72
C THR A 154 -4.87 15.52 3.93
N VAL A 155 -5.40 15.89 5.08
CA VAL A 155 -6.82 15.73 5.43
C VAL A 155 -7.47 17.10 5.40
N GLY A 156 -8.38 17.32 4.45
CA GLY A 156 -9.16 18.56 4.35
C GLY A 156 -10.27 18.61 5.40
N VAL A 157 -10.68 19.83 5.78
CA VAL A 157 -11.85 20.03 6.66
C VAL A 157 -13.11 19.51 5.96
N GLY A 158 -13.83 18.58 6.61
CA GLY A 158 -15.02 17.94 6.04
C GLY A 158 -14.74 16.96 4.89
N ALA A 159 -13.48 16.79 4.49
CA ALA A 159 -13.11 15.85 3.45
C ALA A 159 -13.16 14.40 3.94
N VAL A 160 -13.40 13.48 3.02
CA VAL A 160 -13.28 12.03 3.24
C VAL A 160 -12.04 11.54 2.49
N MET A 161 -11.09 11.01 3.24
CA MET A 161 -9.90 10.36 2.71
C MET A 161 -10.12 8.85 2.79
N ASP A 162 -10.14 8.18 1.65
CA ASP A 162 -10.29 6.73 1.53
C ASP A 162 -9.01 6.17 0.91
N PHE A 163 -8.17 5.54 1.74
CA PHE A 163 -6.90 4.99 1.33
C PHE A 163 -6.87 3.48 1.42
N THR A 164 -6.12 2.87 0.53
CA THR A 164 -5.71 1.47 0.64
C THR A 164 -4.20 1.41 0.83
N ILE A 165 -3.76 0.64 1.82
CA ILE A 165 -2.37 0.30 2.06
C ILE A 165 -2.12 -1.02 1.34
N ASP A 166 -1.25 -0.99 0.37
CA ASP A 166 -0.85 -2.12 -0.44
C ASP A 166 0.46 -2.68 0.12
N PHE A 167 0.41 -3.94 0.53
CA PHE A 167 1.57 -4.71 0.95
C PHE A 167 2.21 -5.32 -0.29
N ASN A 168 3.47 -5.04 -0.53
CA ASN A 168 4.25 -5.85 -1.44
C ASN A 168 4.89 -6.98 -0.63
N LEU A 169 4.19 -8.10 -0.47
CA LEU A 169 4.66 -9.22 0.36
C LEU A 169 5.93 -9.85 -0.20
N ARG A 170 6.17 -9.81 -1.52
CA ARG A 170 7.40 -10.27 -2.13
C ARG A 170 8.62 -9.56 -1.57
N LYS A 171 8.53 -8.22 -1.45
CA LYS A 171 9.58 -7.39 -0.83
C LYS A 171 9.53 -7.40 0.69
N SER A 172 8.38 -7.71 1.26
CA SER A 172 8.14 -7.61 2.71
C SER A 172 8.54 -8.85 3.46
N VAL A 173 8.30 -10.05 2.91
CA VAL A 173 8.62 -11.33 3.56
C VAL A 173 10.03 -11.75 3.19
N VAL A 174 10.92 -11.74 4.17
CA VAL A 174 12.35 -12.02 3.98
C VAL A 174 12.76 -13.20 4.84
N GLN A 175 13.47 -14.14 4.25
CA GLN A 175 14.09 -15.24 4.96
C GLN A 175 15.29 -14.73 5.78
N PRO A 176 15.49 -15.19 7.05
CA PRO A 176 16.65 -14.79 7.83
C PRO A 176 17.97 -15.20 7.15
N PRO A 177 19.02 -14.37 7.24
CA PRO A 177 20.34 -14.69 6.67
C PRO A 177 20.89 -16.02 7.17
N GLY A 178 21.43 -16.83 6.26
CA GLY A 178 22.08 -18.12 6.58
C GLY A 178 21.16 -19.34 6.48
N GLN A 179 19.90 -19.18 6.10
CA GLN A 179 19.01 -20.27 5.74
C GLN A 179 19.10 -20.55 4.23
N THR A 180 19.53 -21.75 3.88
CA THR A 180 19.63 -22.22 2.48
C THR A 180 18.78 -23.48 2.25
N ALA A 181 17.82 -23.77 3.13
CA ALA A 181 16.97 -24.95 2.97
C ALA A 181 15.95 -24.70 1.84
N ASP A 182 15.95 -25.58 0.86
CA ASP A 182 14.94 -25.68 -0.18
C ASP A 182 14.17 -27.00 0.00
N PRO A 183 12.86 -27.00 0.31
CA PRO A 183 12.05 -25.83 0.64
C PRO A 183 12.42 -25.21 2.00
N PRO A 184 12.17 -23.91 2.17
CA PRO A 184 12.40 -23.26 3.43
C PRO A 184 11.53 -23.92 4.51
N MET A 185 12.16 -24.50 5.53
CA MET A 185 11.49 -25.17 6.65
C MET A 185 11.59 -24.28 7.88
N CYS A 186 10.56 -24.30 8.69
CA CYS A 186 10.51 -23.47 9.90
C CYS A 186 11.43 -23.91 11.04
N ASP A 187 12.42 -24.72 10.83
CA ASP A 187 13.31 -25.35 11.83
C ASP A 187 13.83 -24.42 12.94
N GLY A 188 12.87 -23.79 13.66
CA GLY A 188 13.13 -22.85 14.76
C GLY A 188 13.57 -21.47 14.30
N GLN A 189 13.38 -21.10 13.04
CA GLN A 189 13.76 -19.81 12.50
C GLN A 189 12.52 -19.02 12.08
N ALA A 190 12.47 -17.74 12.48
CA ALA A 190 11.42 -16.82 12.13
C ALA A 190 11.67 -16.18 10.75
N TYR A 191 10.62 -16.01 9.96
CA TYR A 191 10.63 -15.11 8.81
C TYR A 191 10.55 -13.67 9.28
N LEU A 192 11.06 -12.76 8.48
CA LEU A 192 11.01 -11.32 8.76
C LEU A 192 9.97 -10.66 7.86
N LEU A 193 9.05 -9.89 8.45
CA LEU A 193 8.18 -8.99 7.70
C LEU A 193 8.80 -7.59 7.76
N LYS A 194 9.45 -7.17 6.68
CA LYS A 194 9.94 -5.80 6.47
C LYS A 194 8.85 -4.98 5.78
N PRO A 195 8.61 -3.73 6.21
CA PRO A 195 7.54 -2.95 5.60
C PRO A 195 7.92 -2.46 4.20
N ALA A 196 7.48 -3.15 3.15
CA ALA A 196 7.42 -2.63 1.79
C ALA A 196 5.95 -2.28 1.49
N LEU A 197 5.54 -1.08 1.87
CA LEU A 197 4.17 -0.63 1.90
C LEU A 197 3.99 0.58 0.99
N ARG A 198 2.88 0.60 0.27
CA ARG A 198 2.44 1.72 -0.54
C ARG A 198 1.05 2.15 -0.09
N MET A 199 0.77 3.45 0.01
CA MET A 199 -0.55 3.97 0.30
C MET A 199 -1.10 4.67 -0.95
N VAL A 200 -2.29 4.30 -1.35
CA VAL A 200 -2.96 4.87 -2.52
C VAL A 200 -4.33 5.45 -2.14
N ASN A 201 -4.70 6.52 -2.83
CA ASN A 201 -6.02 7.12 -2.70
C ASN A 201 -7.02 6.35 -3.59
N ASN A 202 -8.02 5.73 -2.99
CA ASN A 202 -9.01 4.92 -3.70
C ASN A 202 -9.82 5.71 -4.75
N LEU A 203 -9.87 7.03 -4.62
CA LEU A 203 -10.51 7.90 -5.61
C LEU A 203 -9.63 8.17 -6.84
N GLU A 204 -8.35 7.84 -6.76
CA GLU A 204 -7.34 8.19 -7.78
C GLU A 204 -6.70 6.96 -8.42
N VAL A 205 -7.14 5.75 -8.09
CA VAL A 205 -6.57 4.51 -8.64
C VAL A 205 -7.46 3.91 -9.72
N GLY A 206 -6.85 3.11 -10.59
CA GLY A 206 -7.50 2.28 -11.59
C GLY A 206 -7.18 0.80 -11.41
N THR A 207 -7.62 0.00 -12.34
CA THR A 207 -7.39 -1.44 -12.42
C THR A 207 -6.79 -1.77 -13.79
N ILE A 208 -5.79 -2.66 -13.80
CA ILE A 208 -5.23 -3.25 -15.02
C ILE A 208 -5.63 -4.73 -15.03
N THR A 209 -6.15 -5.22 -16.14
CA THR A 209 -6.50 -6.63 -16.33
C THR A 209 -6.07 -7.11 -17.71
N GLY A 210 -5.88 -8.39 -17.87
CA GLY A 210 -5.55 -8.99 -19.15
C GLY A 210 -5.67 -10.51 -19.12
N THR A 211 -5.34 -11.13 -20.23
CA THR A 211 -5.33 -12.59 -20.39
C THR A 211 -3.97 -13.09 -20.85
N ILE A 212 -3.69 -14.34 -20.54
CA ILE A 212 -2.49 -15.06 -20.92
C ILE A 212 -2.94 -16.19 -21.86
N ALA A 213 -2.37 -16.27 -23.05
CA ALA A 213 -2.71 -17.33 -23.98
C ALA A 213 -2.40 -18.73 -23.39
N PRO A 214 -3.20 -19.76 -23.68
CA PRO A 214 -3.10 -21.07 -23.02
C PRO A 214 -1.76 -21.79 -23.19
N ASP A 215 -0.98 -21.44 -24.20
CA ASP A 215 0.34 -22.01 -24.49
C ASP A 215 1.50 -21.32 -23.75
N VAL A 216 1.28 -20.11 -23.23
CA VAL A 216 2.31 -19.32 -22.54
C VAL A 216 2.81 -19.99 -21.26
N PRO A 217 1.97 -20.54 -20.35
CA PRO A 217 2.47 -21.26 -19.18
C PRO A 217 3.40 -22.43 -19.54
N THR A 218 3.09 -23.17 -20.61
CA THR A 218 3.96 -24.27 -21.10
C THR A 218 5.27 -23.70 -21.64
N ALA A 219 5.24 -22.61 -22.41
CA ALA A 219 6.42 -21.97 -22.98
C ALA A 219 7.33 -21.34 -21.88
N ALA A 220 6.73 -20.88 -20.79
CA ALA A 220 7.43 -20.35 -19.63
C ALA A 220 7.94 -21.44 -18.67
N ALA A 221 7.75 -22.73 -19.01
CA ALA A 221 8.10 -23.87 -18.19
C ALA A 221 7.50 -23.82 -16.77
N CYS A 222 6.25 -23.37 -16.65
CA CYS A 222 5.53 -23.38 -15.39
C CYS A 222 5.50 -24.77 -14.77
N PRO A 223 5.60 -24.89 -13.44
CA PRO A 223 5.31 -26.12 -12.72
C PRO A 223 3.92 -26.65 -13.05
N ALA A 224 3.73 -27.97 -12.94
CA ALA A 224 2.45 -28.59 -13.25
C ALA A 224 1.33 -28.01 -12.38
N ASN A 225 0.25 -27.57 -13.01
CA ASN A 225 -0.92 -26.93 -12.42
C ASN A 225 -0.71 -25.47 -11.94
N GLU A 226 0.41 -24.85 -12.26
CA GLU A 226 0.63 -23.43 -12.04
C GLU A 226 0.39 -22.65 -13.33
N LEU A 227 -0.24 -21.49 -13.23
CA LEU A 227 -0.52 -20.60 -14.33
C LEU A 227 0.42 -19.38 -14.37
N GLY A 228 1.34 -19.30 -13.41
CA GLY A 228 2.27 -18.19 -13.29
C GLY A 228 1.63 -16.91 -12.79
N LYS A 229 2.34 -15.82 -13.01
CA LYS A 229 2.03 -14.49 -12.46
C LYS A 229 2.42 -13.39 -13.43
N VAL A 230 1.88 -12.21 -13.16
CA VAL A 230 2.13 -11.00 -13.93
C VAL A 230 2.69 -9.93 -13.03
N TYR A 231 3.76 -9.28 -13.47
CA TYR A 231 4.39 -8.16 -12.80
C TYR A 231 4.05 -6.85 -13.50
N LEU A 232 3.93 -5.78 -12.71
CA LEU A 232 3.66 -4.42 -13.16
C LEU A 232 4.86 -3.52 -12.83
N PHE A 233 5.44 -2.91 -13.85
CA PHE A 233 6.62 -2.04 -13.73
C PHE A 233 6.26 -0.59 -14.04
N GLY A 234 6.79 0.35 -13.29
CA GLY A 234 6.52 1.78 -13.45
C GLY A 234 5.93 2.42 -12.18
N PRO A 235 5.28 3.60 -12.26
CA PRO A 235 4.98 4.32 -13.50
C PRO A 235 6.21 4.98 -14.13
N TYR A 236 6.22 5.11 -15.46
CA TYR A 236 7.29 5.78 -16.19
C TYR A 236 6.77 6.98 -17.00
N THR A 237 7.67 7.92 -17.36
CA THR A 237 7.29 9.12 -18.09
C THR A 237 7.90 9.20 -19.49
N THR A 238 9.09 8.67 -19.68
CA THR A 238 9.87 8.79 -20.95
C THR A 238 10.32 7.47 -21.52
N THR A 239 10.91 6.60 -20.70
CA THR A 239 11.45 5.31 -21.12
C THR A 239 10.74 4.21 -20.36
N ALA A 240 10.17 3.26 -21.08
CA ALA A 240 9.57 2.09 -20.47
C ALA A 240 10.65 1.25 -19.77
N PRO A 241 10.45 0.83 -18.51
CA PRO A 241 11.38 -0.07 -17.84
C PRO A 241 11.43 -1.41 -18.57
N VAL A 242 12.58 -2.04 -18.56
CA VAL A 242 12.73 -3.45 -18.94
C VAL A 242 12.26 -4.27 -17.73
N PRO A 243 11.42 -5.30 -17.92
CA PRO A 243 11.04 -6.18 -16.81
C PRO A 243 12.27 -6.83 -16.17
N ASP A 244 12.33 -6.78 -14.87
CA ASP A 244 13.40 -7.31 -14.04
C ASP A 244 12.80 -7.99 -12.80
N ASP A 245 13.56 -8.76 -12.06
CA ASP A 245 13.13 -9.38 -10.81
C ASP A 245 13.06 -8.39 -9.65
N PHE A 246 12.73 -8.87 -8.46
CA PHE A 246 12.70 -8.03 -7.27
C PHE A 246 14.05 -8.09 -6.54
N ASP A 247 14.80 -7.03 -6.63
CA ASP A 247 16.01 -6.82 -5.86
C ASP A 247 15.74 -6.11 -4.53
N LEU A 248 16.34 -6.60 -3.45
CA LEU A 248 16.17 -5.96 -2.14
C LEU A 248 16.91 -4.62 -2.01
N ASN A 249 17.95 -4.38 -2.80
CA ASN A 249 18.87 -3.27 -2.63
C ASN A 249 19.16 -2.44 -3.89
N THR A 250 18.63 -2.79 -5.05
CA THR A 250 18.81 -1.96 -6.24
C THR A 250 17.79 -0.84 -6.28
N ALA A 251 18.27 0.38 -6.26
CA ALA A 251 17.48 1.59 -6.45
C ALA A 251 17.44 2.03 -7.93
N ASP A 252 17.57 1.08 -8.86
CA ASP A 252 17.66 1.40 -10.29
C ASP A 252 16.30 1.74 -10.93
N GLY A 253 15.22 1.49 -10.21
CA GLY A 253 13.84 1.80 -10.64
C GLY A 253 13.25 0.77 -11.60
N SER A 254 13.90 -0.38 -11.78
CA SER A 254 13.40 -1.50 -12.60
C SER A 254 12.42 -2.40 -11.86
N ASP A 255 12.42 -2.37 -10.53
CA ASP A 255 11.54 -3.18 -9.70
C ASP A 255 10.06 -3.11 -10.06
N ALA A 256 9.39 -4.25 -10.03
CA ALA A 256 7.94 -4.28 -10.14
C ALA A 256 7.28 -3.57 -8.94
N VAL A 257 6.25 -2.80 -9.22
CA VAL A 257 5.47 -2.05 -8.21
C VAL A 257 4.25 -2.82 -7.71
N ALA A 258 3.81 -3.83 -8.45
CA ALA A 258 2.73 -4.75 -8.08
C ALA A 258 2.86 -6.05 -8.87
N SER A 259 2.20 -7.09 -8.39
CA SER A 259 2.06 -8.37 -9.10
C SER A 259 0.66 -8.95 -8.90
N ALA A 260 0.28 -9.89 -9.75
CA ALA A 260 -0.96 -10.65 -9.61
C ALA A 260 -0.77 -12.09 -10.10
N MET A 261 -1.40 -13.04 -9.42
CA MET A 261 -1.49 -14.41 -9.91
C MET A 261 -2.37 -14.48 -11.15
N VAL A 262 -2.07 -15.42 -12.03
CA VAL A 262 -2.94 -15.78 -13.14
C VAL A 262 -3.89 -16.87 -12.67
N GLU A 263 -5.18 -16.66 -12.87
CA GLU A 263 -6.24 -17.57 -12.46
C GLU A 263 -7.14 -17.92 -13.65
N VAL A 264 -7.75 -19.09 -13.62
CA VAL A 264 -8.77 -19.45 -14.60
C VAL A 264 -10.08 -18.75 -14.24
N ASP A 265 -10.57 -17.90 -15.13
CA ASP A 265 -11.85 -17.24 -14.93
C ASP A 265 -13.05 -18.15 -15.27
N GLN A 266 -14.26 -17.64 -15.12
CA GLN A 266 -15.51 -18.38 -15.38
C GLN A 266 -15.67 -18.77 -16.86
N ASN A 267 -14.93 -18.13 -17.78
CA ASN A 267 -14.93 -18.43 -19.20
C ASN A 267 -13.83 -19.43 -19.59
N SER A 268 -13.06 -19.92 -18.63
CA SER A 268 -11.87 -20.75 -18.81
C SER A 268 -10.69 -19.99 -19.45
N ASP A 269 -10.66 -18.68 -19.34
CA ASP A 269 -9.52 -17.84 -19.75
C ASP A 269 -8.53 -17.70 -18.61
N ASN A 270 -7.23 -17.78 -18.92
CA ASN A 270 -6.16 -17.46 -17.96
C ASN A 270 -6.10 -15.95 -17.79
N ARG A 271 -6.63 -15.43 -16.68
CA ARG A 271 -6.79 -13.99 -16.43
C ARG A 271 -5.99 -13.54 -15.24
N TYR A 272 -5.52 -12.29 -15.31
CA TYR A 272 -4.94 -11.58 -14.18
C TYR A 272 -5.65 -10.25 -13.95
N THR A 273 -5.58 -9.75 -12.72
CA THR A 273 -6.12 -8.44 -12.33
C THR A 273 -5.23 -7.79 -11.30
N ILE A 274 -4.75 -6.58 -11.59
CA ILE A 274 -3.95 -5.75 -10.70
C ILE A 274 -4.80 -4.53 -10.34
N GLY A 275 -5.22 -4.44 -9.10
CA GLY A 275 -6.01 -3.33 -8.57
C GLY A 275 -5.13 -2.22 -7.97
N PHE A 276 -5.77 -1.16 -7.53
CA PHE A 276 -5.14 -0.07 -6.78
C PHE A 276 -3.94 0.57 -7.48
N VAL A 277 -3.98 0.64 -8.82
CA VAL A 277 -2.89 1.17 -9.64
C VAL A 277 -3.05 2.69 -9.81
N PRO A 278 -2.09 3.52 -9.34
CA PRO A 278 -2.11 4.96 -9.60
C PRO A 278 -2.09 5.27 -11.10
N PRO A 279 -2.65 6.41 -11.55
CA PRO A 279 -2.59 6.79 -12.95
C PRO A 279 -1.14 6.92 -13.43
N GLY A 280 -0.88 6.40 -14.62
CA GLY A 280 0.47 6.43 -15.21
C GLY A 280 0.64 5.48 -16.38
N GLN A 281 1.86 5.44 -16.91
CA GLN A 281 2.28 4.49 -17.94
C GLN A 281 3.03 3.35 -17.27
N TYR A 282 2.75 2.12 -17.69
CA TYR A 282 3.27 0.91 -17.07
C TYR A 282 3.69 -0.12 -18.12
N VAL A 283 4.50 -1.06 -17.68
CA VAL A 283 4.83 -2.28 -18.42
C VAL A 283 4.31 -3.47 -17.62
N VAL A 284 3.70 -4.42 -18.32
CA VAL A 284 3.19 -5.68 -17.78
C VAL A 284 3.99 -6.81 -18.39
N ALA A 285 4.51 -7.72 -17.57
CA ALA A 285 5.24 -8.90 -18.05
C ALA A 285 4.84 -10.14 -17.25
N TYR A 286 4.84 -11.29 -17.89
CA TYR A 286 4.44 -12.56 -17.33
C TYR A 286 5.66 -13.44 -17.03
N THR A 287 5.60 -14.18 -15.94
CA THR A 287 6.61 -15.20 -15.61
C THR A 287 6.00 -16.36 -14.83
N CYS A 288 6.66 -17.53 -14.87
CA CYS A 288 6.45 -18.62 -13.94
C CYS A 288 7.63 -18.84 -13.00
N ALA A 289 8.72 -18.14 -13.20
CA ALA A 289 9.84 -18.24 -12.27
C ALA A 289 9.41 -17.86 -10.87
N ALA A 290 9.86 -18.61 -9.87
CA ALA A 290 9.78 -18.17 -8.49
C ALA A 290 10.79 -17.05 -8.32
N ASP A 291 10.32 -15.92 -7.86
CA ASP A 291 11.16 -14.79 -7.50
C ASP A 291 11.31 -14.83 -5.96
N ASN A 292 12.51 -15.09 -5.51
CA ASN A 292 12.82 -15.17 -4.09
C ASN A 292 13.82 -14.08 -3.71
N PRO A 293 13.37 -12.87 -3.37
CA PRO A 293 14.23 -11.75 -3.02
C PRO A 293 15.12 -12.00 -1.79
N ALA A 294 14.93 -13.12 -1.09
CA ALA A 294 15.82 -13.53 0.00
C ALA A 294 17.09 -14.24 -0.51
N VAL A 295 17.11 -14.69 -1.75
CA VAL A 295 18.25 -15.36 -2.40
C VAL A 295 19.09 -14.37 -3.21
N ASP A 296 18.53 -13.19 -3.50
CA ASP A 296 19.22 -12.16 -4.25
C ASP A 296 20.57 -11.74 -3.64
N ALA A 297 21.53 -11.55 -4.51
CA ALA A 297 22.93 -11.26 -4.21
C ALA A 297 23.18 -10.07 -3.29
N ASP A 298 22.18 -9.26 -3.08
CA ASP A 298 22.23 -8.01 -2.33
C ASP A 298 22.15 -8.15 -0.81
N LEU A 299 21.90 -9.34 -0.30
CA LEU A 299 22.21 -9.61 1.08
C LEU A 299 23.74 -9.67 1.20
N ALA A 300 24.32 -8.81 2.02
CA ALA A 300 25.74 -8.47 2.15
C ALA A 300 26.77 -9.65 2.26
N ASN A 301 26.38 -10.88 1.98
CA ASN A 301 27.19 -12.10 2.02
C ASN A 301 26.96 -13.02 0.81
N THR A 302 26.18 -12.62 -0.20
CA THR A 302 25.99 -13.46 -1.41
C THR A 302 27.10 -13.13 -2.41
N PRO A 303 27.78 -14.12 -3.01
CA PRO A 303 28.81 -13.85 -4.03
C PRO A 303 28.16 -13.11 -5.21
N ALA A 304 28.81 -12.04 -5.67
CA ALA A 304 28.41 -11.35 -6.89
C ALA A 304 28.26 -12.38 -8.04
N GLY A 305 27.07 -12.51 -8.59
CA GLY A 305 26.73 -13.48 -9.64
C GLY A 305 25.84 -14.65 -9.22
N ALA A 306 25.25 -14.61 -8.02
CA ALA A 306 24.20 -15.54 -7.56
C ALA A 306 22.79 -14.91 -7.69
N ASP A 307 22.66 -13.94 -8.57
CA ASP A 307 21.42 -13.28 -8.91
C ASP A 307 20.46 -14.26 -9.59
N GLU A 308 19.22 -14.34 -9.14
CA GLU A 308 18.18 -15.18 -9.71
C GLU A 308 17.60 -14.47 -10.93
N VAL A 309 17.96 -14.91 -12.12
CA VAL A 309 17.46 -14.31 -13.35
C VAL A 309 16.03 -14.76 -13.61
N VAL A 310 15.06 -13.92 -13.36
CA VAL A 310 13.65 -14.16 -13.72
C VAL A 310 13.46 -13.90 -15.23
N THR A 311 12.96 -14.89 -15.94
CA THR A 311 12.65 -14.74 -17.37
C THR A 311 11.21 -14.32 -17.59
N PHE A 312 11.02 -13.19 -18.28
CA PHE A 312 9.70 -12.63 -18.59
C PHE A 312 9.25 -12.91 -20.02
N ILE A 313 7.93 -13.07 -20.21
CA ILE A 313 7.25 -13.19 -21.49
C ILE A 313 6.20 -12.06 -21.64
N PRO A 314 6.27 -11.21 -22.66
CA PRO A 314 7.45 -11.00 -23.52
C PRO A 314 8.58 -10.34 -22.72
N THR A 315 9.84 -10.53 -23.13
CA THR A 315 11.01 -9.99 -22.42
C THR A 315 11.01 -8.47 -22.29
N ALA A 316 10.41 -7.75 -23.25
CA ALA A 316 10.22 -6.30 -23.17
C ALA A 316 8.94 -5.88 -22.43
N GLY A 317 8.12 -6.84 -21.98
CA GLY A 317 6.80 -6.59 -21.46
C GLY A 317 5.81 -6.00 -22.46
N VAL A 318 4.59 -5.73 -21.98
CA VAL A 318 3.51 -5.07 -22.74
C VAL A 318 3.22 -3.72 -22.11
N THR A 319 3.34 -2.65 -22.88
CA THR A 319 3.05 -1.30 -22.37
C THR A 319 1.54 -1.08 -22.20
N THR A 320 1.17 -0.43 -21.12
CA THR A 320 -0.23 -0.09 -20.80
C THR A 320 -0.30 1.22 -20.01
N SER A 321 -1.51 1.66 -19.71
CA SER A 321 -1.72 2.83 -18.84
C SER A 321 -2.75 2.50 -17.77
N ALA A 322 -2.63 3.11 -16.60
CA ALA A 322 -3.69 3.16 -15.61
C ALA A 322 -4.36 4.53 -15.63
N VAL A 323 -5.68 4.53 -15.51
CA VAL A 323 -6.50 5.73 -15.43
C VAL A 323 -7.41 5.61 -14.22
N ALA A 324 -7.52 6.70 -13.44
CA ALA A 324 -8.32 6.71 -12.22
C ALA A 324 -9.76 6.26 -12.49
N ASN A 325 -10.28 5.40 -11.62
CA ASN A 325 -11.64 4.85 -11.66
C ASN A 325 -11.99 4.09 -12.97
N GLN A 326 -10.98 3.61 -13.69
CA GLN A 326 -11.18 2.82 -14.90
C GLN A 326 -10.47 1.46 -14.81
N THR A 327 -11.05 0.48 -15.51
CA THR A 327 -10.38 -0.80 -15.76
C THR A 327 -9.80 -0.76 -17.18
N MET A 328 -8.47 -0.88 -17.26
CA MET A 328 -7.73 -0.94 -18.51
C MET A 328 -7.43 -2.39 -18.85
N THR A 329 -7.80 -2.81 -20.07
CA THR A 329 -7.51 -4.16 -20.53
C THR A 329 -6.24 -4.15 -21.38
N VAL A 330 -5.27 -4.95 -20.96
CA VAL A 330 -4.02 -5.17 -21.69
C VAL A 330 -4.28 -6.17 -22.81
N PRO A 331 -3.66 -6.03 -23.99
CA PRO A 331 -3.68 -7.08 -25.00
C PRO A 331 -3.23 -8.42 -24.43
N GLU A 332 -3.81 -9.51 -24.94
CA GLU A 332 -3.42 -10.87 -24.52
C GLU A 332 -1.91 -11.08 -24.64
N ILE A 333 -1.31 -11.60 -23.58
CA ILE A 333 0.11 -12.00 -23.62
C ILE A 333 0.20 -13.34 -24.34
N THR A 334 1.01 -13.38 -25.39
CA THR A 334 1.24 -14.54 -26.25
C THR A 334 2.72 -14.87 -26.33
N VAL A 335 3.05 -16.10 -26.65
CA VAL A 335 4.44 -16.47 -26.97
C VAL A 335 4.89 -15.69 -28.22
N PRO A 336 6.02 -14.97 -28.17
CA PRO A 336 6.54 -14.30 -29.36
C PRO A 336 6.77 -15.32 -30.50
N VAL A 337 6.23 -15.01 -31.65
CA VAL A 337 6.52 -15.81 -32.85
C VAL A 337 7.96 -15.52 -33.28
N PRO A 338 8.83 -16.52 -33.43
CA PRO A 338 10.24 -16.34 -33.76
C PRO A 338 10.49 -15.73 -35.16
#